data_0015cff371e9191b071d28f77798862d
#
_entry.id   0015cff371e9191b071d28f77798862d
#
_cell.length_a   1.000
_cell.length_b   1.000
_cell.length_c   1.000
_cell.angle_alpha   90.00
_cell.angle_beta   90.00
_cell.angle_gamma   90.00
#
_symmetry.space_group_name_H-M   'P 1'
#
loop_
_entity.id
_entity.type
_entity.pdbx_description
1 polymer ?
#
loop_
_entity_poly.entity_id
_entity_poly.type
_entity_poly.pdbx_seq_one_letter_code
_entity_poly.pdbx_strand_id
1 'polypeptide(L)'
;MKNLYFLRHAKSSWDDYTLKDFDRPLSTRGIQDADLMGNFFKSKRAKIDIILASPSKRTIETIEHFFGNKAPDVKFDESIYHASLDDVLKNIYAVPEEVSSVMVVGHNPSMHDATEFLTQKFLNKFPTCGLASLNTENKWNDLNRGSAELNYFMKPRELR
;
A
#
# COMPACT_ATOMS: atom_id res chain seq x y z
N MET A 1 13.38 -0.42 15.43
CA MET A 1 12.04 -0.85 14.94
C MET A 1 11.78 -0.24 13.57
N LYS A 2 11.30 -1.05 12.65
CA LYS A 2 10.92 -0.62 11.30
C LYS A 2 9.41 -0.62 11.14
N ASN A 3 8.91 0.32 10.32
CA ASN A 3 7.48 0.42 10.04
C ASN A 3 7.23 0.09 8.57
N LEU A 4 6.23 -0.74 8.33
CA LEU A 4 5.84 -1.20 7.02
C LEU A 4 4.34 -0.99 6.84
N TYR A 5 3.97 -0.38 5.72
CA TYR A 5 2.57 -0.12 5.41
C TYR A 5 2.21 -0.77 4.09
N PHE A 6 1.02 -1.35 4.03
CA PHE A 6 0.43 -1.84 2.79
C PHE A 6 -0.83 -1.05 2.50
N LEU A 7 -0.85 -0.40 1.35
CA LEU A 7 -2.00 0.39 0.89
C LEU A 7 -2.47 -0.19 -0.44
N ARG A 8 -3.68 -0.70 -0.48
CA ARG A 8 -4.29 -1.08 -1.76
C ARG A 8 -4.76 0.17 -2.48
N HIS A 9 -4.55 0.25 -3.80
CA HIS A 9 -5.05 1.38 -4.58
C HIS A 9 -6.54 1.64 -4.31
N ALA A 10 -6.97 2.89 -4.47
CA ALA A 10 -8.37 3.27 -4.30
C ALA A 10 -9.20 2.77 -5.49
N LYS A 11 -10.52 2.90 -5.39
CA LYS A 11 -11.45 2.36 -6.38
C LYS A 11 -11.23 2.98 -7.76
N SER A 12 -11.05 2.13 -8.77
CA SER A 12 -10.84 2.56 -10.15
C SER A 12 -12.17 2.65 -10.91
N SER A 13 -12.15 3.49 -11.96
CA SER A 13 -13.31 3.74 -12.80
C SER A 13 -13.44 2.68 -13.90
N TRP A 14 -14.67 2.32 -14.23
CA TRP A 14 -15.03 1.52 -15.38
C TRP A 14 -15.78 2.34 -16.43
N ASP A 15 -15.79 3.68 -16.31
CA ASP A 15 -16.57 4.55 -17.20
C ASP A 15 -16.10 4.47 -18.65
N ASP A 16 -14.81 4.28 -18.87
CA ASP A 16 -14.24 4.08 -20.21
C ASP A 16 -13.68 2.66 -20.32
N TYR A 17 -14.51 1.74 -20.82
CA TYR A 17 -14.13 0.35 -20.96
C TYR A 17 -13.20 0.08 -22.15
N THR A 18 -12.85 1.12 -22.94
CA THR A 18 -11.86 0.99 -24.01
C THR A 18 -10.43 1.04 -23.48
N LEU A 19 -10.25 1.51 -22.26
CA LEU A 19 -8.93 1.60 -21.64
C LEU A 19 -8.41 0.21 -21.26
N LYS A 20 -7.10 0.03 -21.39
CA LYS A 20 -6.42 -1.12 -20.79
C LYS A 20 -6.53 -1.02 -19.28
N ASP A 21 -6.53 -2.15 -18.59
CA ASP A 21 -6.56 -2.19 -17.13
C ASP A 21 -5.50 -1.27 -16.50
N PHE A 22 -4.29 -1.32 -17.04
CA PHE A 22 -3.16 -0.51 -16.55
C PHE A 22 -3.46 0.99 -16.57
N ASP A 23 -4.26 1.46 -17.52
CA ASP A 23 -4.52 2.88 -17.75
C ASP A 23 -5.82 3.38 -17.10
N ARG A 24 -6.52 2.52 -16.36
CA ARG A 24 -7.78 2.90 -15.71
C ARG A 24 -7.53 3.87 -14.57
N PRO A 25 -8.18 5.06 -14.57
CA PRO A 25 -8.03 6.04 -13.52
C PRO A 25 -8.88 5.70 -12.29
N LEU A 26 -8.74 6.45 -11.23
CA LEU A 26 -9.63 6.37 -10.08
C LEU A 26 -11.04 6.83 -10.46
N SER A 27 -12.03 6.22 -9.80
CA SER A 27 -13.40 6.73 -9.82
C SER A 27 -13.52 7.92 -8.85
N THR A 28 -14.66 8.62 -8.92
CA THR A 28 -14.95 9.69 -7.95
C THR A 28 -14.87 9.18 -6.52
N ARG A 29 -15.44 8.00 -6.24
CA ARG A 29 -15.37 7.37 -4.92
C ARG A 29 -13.92 7.07 -4.55
N GLY A 30 -13.11 6.61 -5.50
CA GLY A 30 -11.70 6.33 -5.26
C GLY A 30 -10.93 7.57 -4.84
N ILE A 31 -11.17 8.70 -5.52
CA ILE A 31 -10.54 9.98 -5.16
C ILE A 31 -10.94 10.38 -3.74
N GLN A 32 -12.22 10.31 -3.42
CA GLN A 32 -12.73 10.63 -2.09
C GLN A 32 -12.11 9.75 -1.01
N ASP A 33 -12.01 8.45 -1.27
CA ASP A 33 -11.43 7.50 -0.31
C ASP A 33 -9.94 7.74 -0.11
N ALA A 34 -9.21 8.08 -1.19
CA ALA A 34 -7.79 8.39 -1.08
C ALA A 34 -7.56 9.66 -0.24
N ASP A 35 -8.36 10.70 -0.46
CA ASP A 35 -8.29 11.93 0.34
C ASP A 35 -8.60 11.63 1.82
N LEU A 36 -9.65 10.85 2.07
CA LEU A 36 -10.11 10.50 3.41
C LEU A 36 -9.03 9.69 4.16
N MET A 37 -8.49 8.68 3.50
CA MET A 37 -7.45 7.83 4.09
C MET A 37 -6.15 8.60 4.30
N GLY A 38 -5.81 9.50 3.38
CA GLY A 38 -4.64 10.37 3.51
C GLY A 38 -4.75 11.28 4.72
N ASN A 39 -5.93 11.85 4.97
CA ASN A 39 -6.17 12.66 6.16
C ASN A 39 -6.04 11.84 7.44
N PHE A 40 -6.56 10.61 7.44
CA PHE A 40 -6.38 9.69 8.56
C PHE A 40 -4.89 9.43 8.81
N PHE A 41 -4.14 9.14 7.76
CA PHE A 41 -2.72 8.85 7.89
C PHE A 41 -1.94 10.04 8.46
N LYS A 42 -2.24 11.25 7.99
CA LYS A 42 -1.64 12.47 8.53
C LYS A 42 -1.88 12.62 10.03
N SER A 43 -3.07 12.23 10.50
CA SER A 43 -3.41 12.32 11.93
C SER A 43 -2.53 11.42 12.79
N LYS A 44 -1.96 10.37 12.21
CA LYS A 44 -1.04 9.45 12.90
C LYS A 44 0.37 10.01 13.05
N ARG A 45 0.70 11.09 12.33
CA ARG A 45 2.01 11.74 12.35
C ARG A 45 3.15 10.78 12.02
N ALA A 46 2.86 9.73 11.25
CA ALA A 46 3.85 8.78 10.79
C ALA A 46 4.61 9.35 9.60
N LYS A 47 5.89 9.00 9.52
CA LYS A 47 6.75 9.40 8.41
C LYS A 47 7.04 8.19 7.54
N ILE A 48 7.00 8.37 6.22
CA ILE A 48 7.38 7.35 5.25
C ILE A 48 8.67 7.80 4.58
N ASP A 49 9.67 6.93 4.59
CA ASP A 49 10.95 7.23 3.95
C ASP A 49 10.91 6.94 2.45
N ILE A 50 10.26 5.86 2.04
CA ILE A 50 10.15 5.47 0.65
C ILE A 50 8.83 4.74 0.38
N ILE A 51 8.26 4.98 -0.80
CA ILE A 51 7.12 4.25 -1.31
C ILE A 51 7.60 3.31 -2.42
N LEU A 52 7.17 2.04 -2.36
CA LEU A 52 7.34 1.07 -3.43
C LEU A 52 5.96 0.89 -4.07
N ALA A 53 5.82 1.14 -5.35
CA ALA A 53 4.49 1.22 -5.95
C ALA A 53 4.39 0.60 -7.32
N SER A 54 3.20 0.06 -7.62
CA SER A 54 2.81 -0.31 -8.97
C SER A 54 2.74 0.94 -9.83
N PRO A 55 3.20 0.88 -11.10
CA PRO A 55 3.13 2.04 -11.99
C PRO A 55 1.78 2.22 -12.68
N SER A 56 0.75 1.45 -12.32
CA SER A 56 -0.58 1.62 -12.90
C SER A 56 -1.17 2.98 -12.55
N LYS A 57 -2.02 3.49 -13.43
CA LYS A 57 -2.59 4.82 -13.26
C LYS A 57 -3.34 4.97 -11.94
N ARG A 58 -4.16 3.98 -11.58
CA ARG A 58 -4.93 4.03 -10.33
C ARG A 58 -4.04 4.06 -9.09
N THR A 59 -2.87 3.44 -9.15
CA THR A 59 -1.90 3.48 -8.04
C THR A 59 -1.25 4.86 -7.95
N ILE A 60 -0.81 5.40 -9.08
CA ILE A 60 -0.21 6.75 -9.13
C ILE A 60 -1.20 7.78 -8.58
N GLU A 61 -2.45 7.73 -9.01
CA GLU A 61 -3.47 8.67 -8.55
C GLU A 61 -3.81 8.49 -7.08
N THR A 62 -3.81 7.25 -6.59
CA THR A 62 -4.00 7.00 -5.15
C THR A 62 -2.93 7.71 -4.34
N ILE A 63 -1.66 7.59 -4.74
CA ILE A 63 -0.54 8.25 -4.04
C ILE A 63 -0.70 9.76 -4.08
N GLU A 64 -1.06 10.31 -5.24
CA GLU A 64 -1.24 11.77 -5.41
C GLU A 64 -2.30 12.31 -4.45
N HIS A 65 -3.45 11.66 -4.37
CA HIS A 65 -4.53 12.11 -3.50
C HIS A 65 -4.27 11.82 -2.02
N PHE A 66 -3.63 10.69 -1.74
CA PHE A 66 -3.31 10.29 -0.36
C PHE A 66 -2.31 11.25 0.29
N PHE A 67 -1.25 11.61 -0.42
CA PHE A 67 -0.17 12.45 0.12
C PHE A 67 -0.27 13.92 -0.28
N GLY A 68 -1.01 14.24 -1.32
CA GLY A 68 -1.03 15.59 -1.86
C GLY A 68 0.35 16.00 -2.36
N ASN A 69 0.80 17.22 -2.00
CA ASN A 69 2.10 17.75 -2.43
C ASN A 69 3.27 17.21 -1.64
N LYS A 70 3.02 16.35 -0.65
CA LYS A 70 4.03 15.92 0.32
C LYS A 70 4.35 14.43 0.18
N ALA A 71 4.24 13.87 -1.02
CA ALA A 71 4.59 12.47 -1.23
C ALA A 71 6.08 12.27 -1.00
N PRO A 72 6.46 11.22 -0.24
CA PRO A 72 7.87 10.84 -0.15
C PRO A 72 8.37 10.29 -1.49
N ASP A 73 9.65 9.96 -1.56
CA ASP A 73 10.23 9.35 -2.76
C ASP A 73 9.47 8.08 -3.12
N VAL A 74 9.13 7.95 -4.40
CA VAL A 74 8.41 6.78 -4.91
C VAL A 74 9.28 6.02 -5.89
N LYS A 75 9.43 4.72 -5.65
CA LYS A 75 10.05 3.81 -6.59
C LYS A 75 8.96 2.98 -7.23
N PHE A 76 8.70 3.23 -8.52
CA PHE A 76 7.74 2.43 -9.28
C PHE A 76 8.42 1.17 -9.81
N ASP A 77 7.75 0.03 -9.72
CA ASP A 77 8.28 -1.24 -10.21
C ASP A 77 7.14 -2.06 -10.80
N GLU A 78 7.31 -2.49 -12.05
CA GLU A 78 6.28 -3.26 -12.75
C GLU A 78 5.96 -4.59 -12.06
N SER A 79 6.90 -5.16 -11.32
CA SER A 79 6.66 -6.42 -10.60
C SER A 79 5.58 -6.27 -9.52
N ILE A 80 5.24 -5.04 -9.13
CA ILE A 80 4.17 -4.78 -8.15
C ILE A 80 2.80 -4.71 -8.84
N TYR A 81 2.74 -4.60 -10.16
CA TYR A 81 1.46 -4.48 -10.87
C TYR A 81 0.62 -5.77 -10.78
N HIS A 82 1.08 -6.89 -11.27
CA HIS A 82 0.42 -8.19 -11.11
C HIS A 82 1.24 -9.07 -10.16
N ALA A 83 1.49 -8.55 -8.97
CA ALA A 83 2.43 -9.16 -8.05
C ALA A 83 1.89 -10.41 -7.39
N SER A 84 2.76 -11.40 -7.24
CA SER A 84 2.60 -12.46 -6.27
C SER A 84 3.08 -11.97 -4.90
N LEU A 85 2.85 -12.75 -3.85
CA LEU A 85 3.43 -12.49 -2.54
C LEU A 85 4.96 -12.37 -2.65
N ASP A 86 5.60 -13.29 -3.37
CA ASP A 86 7.06 -13.27 -3.53
C ASP A 86 7.56 -12.01 -4.21
N ASP A 87 6.84 -11.51 -5.20
CA ASP A 87 7.22 -10.27 -5.89
C ASP A 87 7.22 -9.08 -4.92
N VAL A 88 6.21 -8.99 -4.07
CA VAL A 88 6.13 -7.93 -3.06
C VAL A 88 7.27 -8.06 -2.06
N LEU A 89 7.52 -9.26 -1.55
CA LEU A 89 8.60 -9.51 -0.59
C LEU A 89 9.97 -9.18 -1.19
N LYS A 90 10.23 -9.57 -2.45
CA LYS A 90 11.50 -9.26 -3.12
C LYS A 90 11.76 -7.75 -3.18
N ASN A 91 10.73 -6.96 -3.47
CA ASN A 91 10.86 -5.51 -3.48
C ASN A 91 11.24 -4.97 -2.10
N ILE A 92 10.63 -5.51 -1.05
CA ILE A 92 10.92 -5.08 0.32
C ILE A 92 12.32 -5.53 0.75
N TYR A 93 12.74 -6.75 0.39
CA TYR A 93 14.07 -7.26 0.73
C TYR A 93 15.19 -6.40 0.18
N ALA A 94 14.95 -5.73 -0.95
CA ALA A 94 15.95 -4.89 -1.61
C ALA A 94 16.07 -3.48 -1.00
N VAL A 95 15.21 -3.13 -0.03
CA VAL A 95 15.25 -1.83 0.63
C VAL A 95 16.51 -1.73 1.50
N PRO A 96 17.27 -0.63 1.41
CA PRO A 96 18.45 -0.45 2.25
C PRO A 96 18.10 -0.48 3.74
N GLU A 97 18.98 -1.06 4.55
CA GLU A 97 18.74 -1.21 5.99
C GLU A 97 18.60 0.11 6.75
N GLU A 98 19.22 1.18 6.28
CA GLU A 98 19.10 2.50 6.89
C GLU A 98 17.72 3.12 6.73
N VAL A 99 16.89 2.60 5.83
CA VAL A 99 15.50 3.05 5.67
C VAL A 99 14.69 2.51 6.84
N SER A 100 13.95 3.38 7.52
CA SER A 100 13.18 3.03 8.72
C SER A 100 11.71 2.73 8.42
N SER A 101 11.15 3.32 7.37
CA SER A 101 9.73 3.16 7.06
C SER A 101 9.48 3.06 5.56
N VAL A 102 8.68 2.07 5.19
CA VAL A 102 8.34 1.76 3.80
C VAL A 102 6.83 1.64 3.67
N MET A 103 6.27 2.20 2.61
CA MET A 103 4.89 1.92 2.22
C MET A 103 4.89 1.25 0.86
N VAL A 104 4.18 0.14 0.74
CA VAL A 104 3.94 -0.52 -0.54
C VAL A 104 2.53 -0.18 -0.98
N VAL A 105 2.39 0.34 -2.19
CA VAL A 105 1.08 0.67 -2.76
C VAL A 105 0.85 -0.22 -3.98
N GLY A 106 -0.16 -1.05 -3.90
CA GLY A 106 -0.37 -2.06 -4.93
C GLY A 106 -1.79 -2.60 -4.99
N HIS A 107 -1.89 -3.87 -5.32
CA HIS A 107 -3.12 -4.54 -5.72
C HIS A 107 -3.39 -5.76 -4.86
N ASN A 108 -4.63 -6.23 -4.85
CA ASN A 108 -4.94 -7.56 -4.35
C ASN A 108 -4.72 -8.60 -5.46
N PRO A 109 -4.41 -9.85 -5.12
CA PRO A 109 -4.39 -10.38 -3.74
C PRO A 109 -3.10 -10.08 -2.96
N SER A 110 -2.07 -9.53 -3.58
CA SER A 110 -0.75 -9.44 -2.94
C SER A 110 -0.73 -8.57 -1.67
N MET A 111 -1.49 -7.47 -1.63
CA MET A 111 -1.53 -6.63 -0.41
C MET A 111 -2.17 -7.39 0.75
N HIS A 112 -3.24 -8.11 0.48
CA HIS A 112 -3.91 -8.96 1.46
C HIS A 112 -2.98 -10.10 1.92
N ASP A 113 -2.41 -10.82 0.95
CA ASP A 113 -1.54 -11.96 1.23
C ASP A 113 -0.30 -11.56 2.02
N ALA A 114 0.34 -10.45 1.65
CA ALA A 114 1.54 -9.97 2.33
C ALA A 114 1.25 -9.60 3.79
N THR A 115 0.13 -8.94 4.02
CA THR A 115 -0.27 -8.55 5.37
C THR A 115 -0.50 -9.78 6.24
N GLU A 116 -1.26 -10.76 5.75
CA GLU A 116 -1.54 -11.99 6.50
C GLU A 116 -0.28 -12.82 6.72
N PHE A 117 0.58 -12.91 5.71
CA PHE A 117 1.82 -13.67 5.82
C PHE A 117 2.75 -13.11 6.89
N LEU A 118 2.98 -11.82 6.87
CA LEU A 118 3.94 -11.19 7.78
C LEU A 118 3.42 -11.10 9.21
N THR A 119 2.11 -10.99 9.41
CA THR A 119 1.52 -10.80 10.74
C THR A 119 0.88 -12.04 11.32
N GLN A 120 0.56 -13.02 10.50
CA GLN A 120 -0.26 -14.19 10.84
C GLN A 120 -1.63 -13.80 11.43
N LYS A 121 -2.13 -12.62 11.04
CA LYS A 121 -3.48 -12.18 11.38
C LYS A 121 -4.39 -12.38 10.19
N PHE A 122 -5.54 -13.01 10.42
CA PHE A 122 -6.54 -13.19 9.39
C PHE A 122 -7.29 -11.87 9.14
N LEU A 123 -7.39 -11.47 7.88
CA LEU A 123 -8.21 -10.33 7.46
C LEU A 123 -9.33 -10.88 6.58
N ASN A 124 -10.57 -10.56 6.94
CA ASN A 124 -11.72 -11.01 6.14
C ASN A 124 -11.65 -10.47 4.71
N LYS A 125 -11.40 -9.17 4.56
CA LYS A 125 -11.23 -8.51 3.27
C LYS A 125 -10.17 -7.42 3.38
N PHE A 126 -9.48 -7.17 2.27
CA PHE A 126 -8.61 -6.01 2.13
C PHE A 126 -9.21 -5.15 1.02
N PRO A 127 -10.11 -4.20 1.35
CA PRO A 127 -10.82 -3.44 0.33
C PRO A 127 -9.92 -2.41 -0.35
N THR A 128 -10.41 -1.82 -1.45
CA THR A 128 -9.71 -0.71 -2.10
C THR A 128 -9.47 0.41 -1.09
N CYS A 129 -8.28 1.00 -1.17
CA CYS A 129 -7.78 2.03 -0.27
C CYS A 129 -7.67 1.58 1.20
N GLY A 130 -7.72 0.27 1.47
CA GLY A 130 -7.42 -0.26 2.80
C GLY A 130 -5.95 -0.06 3.12
N LEU A 131 -5.66 0.25 4.37
CA LEU A 131 -4.32 0.56 4.85
C LEU A 131 -3.98 -0.31 6.05
N ALA A 132 -2.94 -1.12 5.92
CA ALA A 132 -2.39 -1.92 7.01
C ALA A 132 -1.09 -1.29 7.50
N SER A 133 -0.97 -1.13 8.80
CA SER A 133 0.24 -0.62 9.44
C SER A 133 0.88 -1.74 10.25
N LEU A 134 2.13 -2.04 9.93
CA LEU A 134 2.90 -3.10 10.58
C LEU A 134 4.17 -2.53 11.19
N ASN A 135 4.69 -3.21 12.20
CA ASN A 135 6.04 -2.94 12.69
C ASN A 135 6.81 -4.25 12.83
N THR A 136 8.13 -4.14 12.75
CA THR A 136 9.01 -5.30 12.88
C THR A 136 10.35 -4.88 13.45
N GLU A 137 10.96 -5.80 14.22
CA GLU A 137 12.35 -5.66 14.66
C GLU A 137 13.33 -6.28 13.67
N ASN A 138 12.83 -7.02 12.68
CA ASN A 138 13.68 -7.67 11.68
C ASN A 138 14.25 -6.66 10.68
N LYS A 139 15.37 -7.02 10.06
CA LYS A 139 15.89 -6.32 8.90
C LYS A 139 14.95 -6.51 7.71
N TRP A 140 14.97 -5.59 6.75
CA TRP A 140 14.13 -5.72 5.56
C TRP A 140 14.34 -7.04 4.82
N ASN A 141 15.59 -7.47 4.69
CA ASN A 141 15.92 -8.71 3.97
C ASN A 141 15.70 -9.97 4.80
N ASP A 142 15.23 -9.84 6.03
CA ASP A 142 15.00 -10.97 6.95
C ASP A 142 13.53 -11.09 7.36
N LEU A 143 12.64 -10.46 6.60
CA LEU A 143 11.20 -10.61 6.84
C LEU A 143 10.74 -12.00 6.42
N ASN A 144 9.92 -12.61 7.26
CA ASN A 144 9.34 -13.93 7.01
C ASN A 144 8.00 -14.06 7.72
N ARG A 145 7.42 -15.24 7.65
CA ARG A 145 6.10 -15.51 8.23
C ARG A 145 6.06 -15.14 9.72
N GLY A 146 5.14 -14.27 10.08
CA GLY A 146 4.92 -13.90 11.48
C GLY A 146 5.98 -13.00 12.07
N SER A 147 6.84 -12.38 11.24
CA SER A 147 7.94 -11.54 11.71
C SER A 147 7.52 -10.09 11.99
N ALA A 148 6.28 -9.73 11.74
CA ALA A 148 5.77 -8.38 11.98
C ALA A 148 4.49 -8.42 12.79
N GLU A 149 4.21 -7.31 13.48
CA GLU A 149 2.98 -7.14 14.22
C GLU A 149 2.08 -6.16 13.48
N LEU A 150 0.77 -6.44 13.50
CA LEU A 150 -0.22 -5.54 12.94
C LEU A 150 -0.58 -4.47 13.98
N ASN A 151 -0.27 -3.21 13.67
CA ASN A 151 -0.63 -2.09 14.55
C ASN A 151 -2.11 -1.72 14.37
N TYR A 152 -2.53 -1.58 13.11
CA TYR A 152 -3.93 -1.35 12.78
C TYR A 152 -4.18 -1.71 11.32
N PHE A 153 -5.43 -1.92 11.01
CA PHE A 153 -5.92 -2.07 9.65
C PHE A 153 -7.15 -1.18 9.50
N MET A 154 -7.02 -0.10 8.70
CA MET A 154 -8.07 0.89 8.52
C MET A 154 -8.68 0.77 7.13
N LYS A 155 -10.01 0.82 7.08
CA LYS A 155 -10.78 0.77 5.83
C LYS A 155 -11.52 2.10 5.62
N PRO A 156 -11.69 2.57 4.37
CA PRO A 156 -12.37 3.85 4.13
C PRO A 156 -13.76 3.92 4.76
N ARG A 157 -14.53 2.82 4.73
CA ARG A 157 -15.88 2.82 5.28
C ARG A 157 -15.94 3.16 6.78
N GLU A 158 -14.84 2.91 7.50
CA GLU A 158 -14.77 3.21 8.93
C GLU A 158 -14.56 4.71 9.20
N LEU A 159 -14.18 5.45 8.17
CA LEU A 159 -13.88 6.88 8.27
C LEU A 159 -14.97 7.76 7.64
N ARG A 160 -15.93 7.17 6.94
CA ARG A 160 -17.02 7.91 6.29
C ARG A 160 -18.10 8.33 7.26
#